data_dd49741da497206ff08ffaec5b1d7503
#
_entry.id   dd49741da497206ff08ffaec5b1d7503
#
_cell.length_a   1.000
_cell.length_b   1.000
_cell.length_c   1.000
_cell.angle_alpha   90.00
_cell.angle_beta   90.00
_cell.angle_gamma   90.00
#
_symmetry.space_group_name_H-M   'P 1'
#
loop_
_entity.id
_entity.type
_entity.pdbx_description
1 polymer ?
#
loop_
_entity_poly.entity_id
_entity_poly.type
_entity_poly.pdbx_seq_one_letter_code
_entity_poly.pdbx_strand_id
1 'polypeptide(L)'
;MDLTPEIQSTVAKGLALTTVMLSTGALARYFNVKVNYTRKINHFAIFFLPVFIDQQFNAETFTDFIYLAISALITTLSLVSFYEPIRQAIPPFQLMFEGFDRPEDRPHTLSWLWTQFAAGFAVMLPIIWLFGQWGLELSLI
;
A
#
# COMPACT_ATOMS: atom_id res chain seq x y z
N MET A 1 -15.22 -21.81 -12.00
CA MET A 1 -13.79 -21.49 -12.22
C MET A 1 -13.27 -21.06 -10.86
N ASP A 2 -12.62 -21.97 -10.16
CA ASP A 2 -12.13 -21.67 -8.83
C ASP A 2 -10.89 -20.78 -8.99
N LEU A 3 -10.93 -19.61 -8.34
CA LEU A 3 -9.80 -18.68 -8.32
C LEU A 3 -8.66 -19.31 -7.52
N THR A 4 -7.43 -19.20 -8.02
CA THR A 4 -6.26 -19.69 -7.28
C THR A 4 -6.08 -18.91 -5.97
N PRO A 5 -5.45 -19.50 -4.94
CA PRO A 5 -5.20 -18.83 -3.65
C PRO A 5 -4.51 -17.45 -3.82
N GLU A 6 -3.59 -17.34 -4.77
CA GLU A 6 -2.86 -16.12 -5.08
C GLU A 6 -3.79 -15.00 -5.59
N ILE A 7 -4.75 -15.36 -6.48
CA ILE A 7 -5.73 -14.39 -7.00
C ILE A 7 -6.68 -13.97 -5.88
N GLN A 8 -7.17 -14.92 -5.08
CA GLN A 8 -8.04 -14.62 -3.94
C GLN A 8 -7.35 -13.71 -2.95
N SER A 9 -6.11 -14.01 -2.59
CA SER A 9 -5.29 -13.18 -1.71
C SER A 9 -5.06 -11.79 -2.31
N THR A 10 -4.73 -11.68 -3.59
CA THR A 10 -4.49 -10.39 -4.26
C THR A 10 -5.74 -9.51 -4.23
N VAL A 11 -6.91 -10.07 -4.53
CA VAL A 11 -8.19 -9.35 -4.46
C VAL A 11 -8.50 -8.92 -3.02
N ALA A 12 -8.33 -9.82 -2.06
CA ALA A 12 -8.54 -9.51 -0.64
C ALA A 12 -7.63 -8.39 -0.14
N LYS A 13 -6.34 -8.41 -0.51
CA LYS A 13 -5.38 -7.34 -0.21
C LYS A 13 -5.81 -6.00 -0.79
N GLY A 14 -6.21 -5.99 -2.05
CA GLY A 14 -6.69 -4.77 -2.72
C GLY A 14 -7.90 -4.17 -2.01
N LEU A 15 -8.91 -4.99 -1.71
CA LEU A 15 -10.11 -4.57 -1.00
C LEU A 15 -9.80 -4.06 0.41
N ALA A 16 -8.99 -4.80 1.17
CA ALA A 16 -8.64 -4.44 2.53
C ALA A 16 -7.85 -3.13 2.59
N LEU A 17 -6.81 -2.97 1.76
CA LEU A 17 -6.02 -1.74 1.69
C LEU A 17 -6.87 -0.54 1.26
N THR A 18 -7.72 -0.70 0.24
CA THR A 18 -8.64 0.35 -0.21
C THR A 18 -9.57 0.77 0.92
N THR A 19 -10.12 -0.20 1.67
CA THR A 19 -11.00 0.06 2.82
C THR A 19 -10.27 0.85 3.91
N VAL A 20 -9.04 0.46 4.24
CA VAL A 20 -8.22 1.19 5.23
C VAL A 20 -7.94 2.61 4.76
N MET A 21 -7.55 2.81 3.50
CA MET A 21 -7.23 4.13 2.95
C MET A 21 -8.47 5.04 2.91
N LEU A 22 -9.64 4.52 2.53
CA LEU A 22 -10.88 5.28 2.58
C LEU A 22 -11.27 5.63 4.02
N SER A 23 -11.13 4.69 4.94
CA SER A 23 -11.44 4.92 6.36
C SER A 23 -10.52 5.97 6.98
N THR A 24 -9.23 5.90 6.71
CA THR A 24 -8.26 6.88 7.22
C THR A 24 -8.46 8.27 6.61
N GLY A 25 -8.81 8.34 5.33
CA GLY A 25 -9.22 9.60 4.69
C GLY A 25 -10.49 10.18 5.30
N ALA A 26 -11.49 9.33 5.56
CA ALA A 26 -12.71 9.76 6.25
C ALA A 26 -12.44 10.25 7.69
N LEU A 27 -11.54 9.57 8.42
CA LEU A 27 -11.12 10.02 9.75
C LEU A 27 -10.44 11.40 9.70
N ALA A 28 -9.59 11.63 8.71
CA ALA A 28 -8.94 12.93 8.53
C ALA A 28 -9.95 14.02 8.16
N ARG A 29 -10.84 13.76 7.20
CA ARG A 29 -11.80 14.75 6.68
C ARG A 29 -12.94 15.07 7.62
N TYR A 30 -13.62 14.05 8.15
CA TYR A 30 -14.89 14.22 8.87
C TYR A 30 -14.71 14.25 10.38
N PHE A 31 -13.67 13.64 10.91
CA PHE A 31 -13.41 13.56 12.35
C PHE A 31 -12.21 14.38 12.79
N ASN A 32 -11.58 15.13 11.88
CA ASN A 32 -10.41 15.98 12.16
C ASN A 32 -9.25 15.23 12.84
N VAL A 33 -9.12 13.92 12.57
CA VAL A 33 -7.99 13.15 13.07
C VAL A 33 -6.72 13.66 12.40
N LYS A 34 -5.68 13.93 13.19
CA LYS A 34 -4.39 14.42 12.66
C LYS A 34 -3.82 13.43 11.64
N VAL A 35 -3.47 13.91 10.45
CA VAL A 35 -2.95 13.10 9.35
C VAL A 35 -1.71 12.29 9.73
N ASN A 36 -0.96 12.73 10.73
CA ASN A 36 0.15 11.96 11.28
C ASN A 36 -0.26 10.58 11.82
N TYR A 37 -1.46 10.44 12.37
CA TYR A 37 -1.99 9.16 12.85
C TYR A 37 -2.54 8.31 11.69
N THR A 38 -3.34 8.91 10.81
CA THR A 38 -3.90 8.20 9.64
C THR A 38 -2.81 7.66 8.73
N ARG A 39 -1.74 8.43 8.54
CA ARG A 39 -0.56 8.01 7.80
C ARG A 39 0.16 6.82 8.42
N LYS A 40 0.31 6.80 9.77
CA LYS A 40 0.89 5.64 10.46
C LYS A 40 0.01 4.39 10.28
N ILE A 41 -1.31 4.53 10.39
CA ILE A 41 -2.25 3.43 10.16
C ILE A 41 -2.08 2.89 8.73
N ASN A 42 -2.03 3.77 7.73
CA ASN A 42 -1.83 3.37 6.34
C ASN A 42 -0.49 2.66 6.14
N HIS A 43 0.61 3.16 6.74
CA HIS A 43 1.90 2.49 6.66
C HIS A 43 1.86 1.09 7.28
N PHE A 44 1.29 0.96 8.47
CA PHE A 44 1.11 -0.36 9.08
C PHE A 44 0.28 -1.29 8.18
N ALA A 45 -0.83 -0.81 7.66
CA ALA A 45 -1.69 -1.60 6.79
C ALA A 45 -0.96 -2.08 5.52
N ILE A 46 -0.21 -1.20 4.86
CA ILE A 46 0.50 -1.52 3.62
C ILE A 46 1.56 -2.62 3.85
N PHE A 47 2.24 -2.63 4.99
CA PHE A 47 3.30 -3.61 5.25
C PHE A 47 2.77 -4.91 5.88
N PHE A 48 1.90 -4.83 6.87
CA PHE A 48 1.51 -6.02 7.66
C PHE A 48 0.27 -6.73 7.12
N LEU A 49 -0.69 -6.00 6.59
CA LEU A 49 -1.96 -6.56 6.16
C LEU A 49 -1.81 -7.53 4.98
N PRO A 50 -0.96 -7.26 3.96
CA PRO A 50 -0.71 -8.23 2.90
C PRO A 50 -0.13 -9.55 3.40
N VAL A 51 0.82 -9.52 4.32
CA VAL A 51 1.43 -10.74 4.90
C VAL A 51 0.37 -11.55 5.64
N PHE A 52 -0.44 -10.88 6.46
CA PHE A 52 -1.52 -11.54 7.19
C PHE A 52 -2.57 -12.17 6.27
N ILE A 53 -2.93 -11.48 5.20
CA ILE A 53 -3.90 -12.00 4.22
C ILE A 53 -3.31 -13.20 3.47
N ASP A 54 -2.06 -13.15 3.03
CA ASP A 54 -1.42 -14.27 2.36
C ASP A 54 -1.43 -15.54 3.22
N GLN A 55 -1.17 -15.42 4.51
CA GLN A 55 -1.25 -16.53 5.45
C GLN A 55 -2.67 -17.14 5.52
N GLN A 56 -3.73 -16.32 5.44
CA GLN A 56 -5.10 -16.82 5.48
C GLN A 56 -5.50 -17.63 4.24
N PHE A 57 -4.93 -17.29 3.09
CA PHE A 57 -5.20 -17.95 1.82
C PHE A 57 -4.17 -19.02 1.47
N ASN A 58 -3.15 -19.26 2.31
CA ASN A 58 -1.98 -20.09 1.99
C ASN A 58 -1.34 -19.68 0.64
N ALA A 59 -1.29 -18.38 0.37
CA ALA A 59 -0.75 -17.84 -0.86
C ALA A 59 0.74 -17.52 -0.67
N GLU A 60 1.54 -17.84 -1.68
CA GLU A 60 3.00 -17.64 -1.66
C GLU A 60 3.44 -16.36 -2.38
N THR A 61 2.55 -15.36 -2.47
CA THR A 61 2.81 -14.15 -3.26
C THR A 61 4.01 -13.34 -2.81
N PHE A 62 4.37 -13.40 -1.52
CA PHE A 62 5.57 -12.72 -1.02
C PHE A 62 6.86 -13.53 -1.12
N THR A 63 6.76 -14.83 -1.29
CA THR A 63 7.92 -15.72 -1.47
C THR A 63 8.31 -15.86 -2.93
N ASP A 64 7.39 -15.62 -3.85
CA ASP A 64 7.63 -15.61 -5.27
C ASP A 64 8.01 -14.19 -5.74
N PHE A 65 9.26 -14.05 -6.19
CA PHE A 65 9.80 -12.78 -6.67
C PHE A 65 8.96 -12.14 -7.80
N ILE A 66 8.39 -12.96 -8.69
CA ILE A 66 7.58 -12.47 -9.81
C ILE A 66 6.29 -11.83 -9.29
N TYR A 67 5.57 -12.51 -8.38
CA TYR A 67 4.35 -11.96 -7.78
C TYR A 67 4.64 -10.71 -6.97
N LEU A 68 5.74 -10.69 -6.24
CA LEU A 68 6.16 -9.51 -5.49
C LEU A 68 6.47 -8.33 -6.43
N ALA A 69 7.22 -8.56 -7.51
CA ALA A 69 7.54 -7.52 -8.50
C ALA A 69 6.27 -6.97 -9.17
N ILE A 70 5.32 -7.84 -9.52
CA ILE A 70 4.02 -7.43 -10.06
C ILE A 70 3.23 -6.61 -9.03
N SER A 71 3.19 -7.06 -7.78
CA SER A 71 2.51 -6.33 -6.70
C SER A 71 3.13 -4.96 -6.45
N ALA A 72 4.45 -4.86 -6.46
CA ALA A 72 5.19 -3.61 -6.36
C ALA A 72 4.85 -2.66 -7.52
N LEU A 73 4.82 -3.17 -8.74
CA LEU A 73 4.45 -2.40 -9.92
C LEU A 73 3.00 -1.89 -9.82
N ILE A 74 2.04 -2.76 -9.50
CA ILE A 74 0.63 -2.39 -9.35
C ILE A 74 0.47 -1.33 -8.25
N THR A 75 1.11 -1.52 -7.10
CA THR A 75 1.05 -0.56 -5.98
C THR A 75 1.64 0.78 -6.40
N THR A 76 2.78 0.78 -7.09
CA THR A 76 3.40 2.00 -7.60
C THR A 76 2.50 2.70 -8.61
N LEU A 77 1.94 1.96 -9.56
CA LEU A 77 1.00 2.52 -10.55
C LEU A 77 -0.30 3.03 -9.90
N SER A 78 -0.76 2.43 -8.81
CA SER A 78 -1.94 2.91 -8.08
C SER A 78 -1.75 4.32 -7.52
N LEU A 79 -0.52 4.76 -7.24
CA LEU A 79 -0.22 6.13 -6.84
C LEU A 79 -0.57 7.16 -7.93
N VAL A 80 -0.68 6.74 -9.19
CA VAL A 80 -1.16 7.60 -10.28
C VAL A 80 -2.58 8.08 -10.00
N SER A 81 -3.40 7.29 -9.30
CA SER A 81 -4.75 7.71 -8.88
C SER A 81 -4.76 8.94 -7.97
N PHE A 82 -3.64 9.22 -7.30
CA PHE A 82 -3.45 10.39 -6.46
C PHE A 82 -2.94 11.63 -7.21
N TYR A 83 -2.67 11.50 -8.52
CA TYR A 83 -2.36 12.66 -9.35
C TYR A 83 -3.54 13.63 -9.34
N GLU A 84 -3.25 14.92 -9.19
CA GLU A 84 -4.24 15.93 -8.86
C GLU A 84 -5.47 15.96 -9.79
N PRO A 85 -5.35 15.96 -11.13
CA PRO A 85 -6.50 15.93 -12.03
C PRO A 85 -7.36 14.67 -11.83
N ILE A 86 -6.76 13.52 -11.56
CA ILE A 86 -7.47 12.24 -11.42
C ILE A 86 -8.23 12.21 -10.08
N ARG A 87 -7.57 12.57 -8.98
CA ARG A 87 -8.21 12.57 -7.67
C ARG A 87 -9.31 13.61 -7.54
N GLN A 88 -9.19 14.74 -8.22
CA GLN A 88 -10.26 15.76 -8.26
C GLN A 88 -11.48 15.29 -9.05
N ALA A 89 -11.27 14.50 -10.10
CA ALA A 89 -12.37 13.93 -10.90
C ALA A 89 -13.06 12.75 -10.18
N ILE A 90 -12.37 12.05 -9.28
CA ILE A 90 -12.85 10.82 -8.64
C ILE A 90 -12.82 10.99 -7.11
N PRO A 91 -13.96 11.38 -6.46
CA PRO A 91 -14.01 11.72 -5.05
C PRO A 91 -13.42 10.67 -4.08
N PRO A 92 -13.58 9.35 -4.28
CA PRO A 92 -12.90 8.35 -3.46
C PRO A 92 -11.38 8.48 -3.43
N PHE A 93 -10.74 8.80 -4.55
CA PHE A 93 -9.28 8.97 -4.60
C PHE A 93 -8.83 10.21 -3.84
N GLN A 94 -9.61 11.29 -3.93
CA GLN A 94 -9.36 12.48 -3.13
C GLN A 94 -9.46 12.16 -1.64
N LEU A 95 -10.48 11.42 -1.23
CA LEU A 95 -10.68 11.03 0.16
C LEU A 95 -9.50 10.16 0.67
N MET A 96 -9.08 9.16 -0.10
CA MET A 96 -7.93 8.32 0.23
C MET A 96 -6.65 9.15 0.39
N PHE A 97 -6.41 10.10 -0.52
CA PHE A 97 -5.24 10.98 -0.50
C PHE A 97 -5.18 11.83 0.77
N GLU A 98 -6.30 12.31 1.28
CA GLU A 98 -6.37 13.14 2.49
C GLU A 98 -5.89 12.42 3.75
N GLY A 99 -5.92 11.08 3.76
CA GLY A 99 -5.31 10.27 4.82
C GLY A 99 -3.77 10.34 4.86
N PHE A 100 -3.14 10.86 3.81
CA PHE A 100 -1.69 11.01 3.68
C PHE A 100 -1.21 12.46 3.61
N ASP A 101 -2.09 13.39 3.25
CA ASP A 101 -1.75 14.76 2.87
C ASP A 101 -1.54 15.67 4.07
N ARG A 102 -0.34 15.62 4.66
CA ARG A 102 0.04 16.53 5.75
C ARG A 102 0.26 17.95 5.23
N PRO A 103 -0.18 18.97 5.99
CA PRO A 103 0.06 20.36 5.63
C PRO A 103 1.56 20.69 5.43
N GLU A 104 2.43 20.05 6.22
CA GLU A 104 3.89 20.28 6.18
C GLU A 104 4.54 19.73 4.91
N ASP A 105 3.93 18.72 4.26
CA ASP A 105 4.46 18.06 3.07
C ASP A 105 3.97 18.73 1.77
N ARG A 106 3.00 19.66 1.85
CA ARG A 106 2.43 20.34 0.69
C ARG A 106 3.42 21.31 0.05
N PRO A 107 3.46 21.41 -1.29
CA PRO A 107 2.67 20.67 -2.29
C PRO A 107 3.28 19.32 -2.70
N HIS A 108 4.31 18.84 -2.01
CA HIS A 108 5.16 17.72 -2.42
C HIS A 108 4.72 16.36 -1.87
N THR A 109 3.54 16.28 -1.23
CA THR A 109 3.04 15.03 -0.63
C THR A 109 3.09 13.83 -1.57
N LEU A 110 2.64 14.01 -2.82
CA LEU A 110 2.65 12.93 -3.80
C LEU A 110 4.07 12.51 -4.18
N SER A 111 4.97 13.45 -4.42
CA SER A 111 6.38 13.17 -4.72
C SER A 111 7.05 12.41 -3.57
N TRP A 112 6.68 12.76 -2.35
CA TRP A 112 7.18 12.10 -1.15
C TRP A 112 6.68 10.66 -1.03
N LEU A 113 5.39 10.43 -1.32
CA LEU A 113 4.82 9.09 -1.38
C LEU A 113 5.54 8.23 -2.44
N TRP A 114 5.72 8.74 -3.66
CA TRP A 114 6.46 8.05 -4.72
C TRP A 114 7.87 7.67 -4.28
N THR A 115 8.60 8.60 -3.68
CA THR A 115 9.97 8.36 -3.20
C THR A 115 10.01 7.28 -2.13
N GLN A 116 9.08 7.30 -1.18
CA GLN A 116 9.00 6.28 -0.12
C GLN A 116 8.72 4.89 -0.67
N PHE A 117 7.74 4.76 -1.57
CA PHE A 117 7.42 3.47 -2.18
C PHE A 117 8.58 2.97 -3.04
N ALA A 118 9.16 3.81 -3.88
CA ALA A 118 10.31 3.44 -4.70
C ALA A 118 11.50 3.00 -3.84
N ALA A 119 11.83 3.74 -2.79
CA ALA A 119 12.91 3.39 -1.88
C ALA A 119 12.63 2.08 -1.12
N GLY A 120 11.39 1.89 -0.63
CA GLY A 120 10.97 0.67 0.05
C GLY A 120 11.14 -0.56 -0.86
N PHE A 121 10.62 -0.51 -2.06
CA PHE A 121 10.77 -1.62 -3.01
C PHE A 121 12.19 -1.82 -3.50
N ALA A 122 12.97 -0.75 -3.69
CA ALA A 122 14.38 -0.85 -4.08
C ALA A 122 15.23 -1.58 -3.03
N VAL A 123 14.85 -1.51 -1.76
CA VAL A 123 15.49 -2.26 -0.68
C VAL A 123 14.90 -3.66 -0.54
N MET A 124 13.58 -3.77 -0.52
CA MET A 124 12.86 -5.02 -0.24
C MET A 124 13.09 -6.08 -1.33
N LEU A 125 13.01 -5.71 -2.61
CA LEU A 125 13.14 -6.66 -3.72
C LEU A 125 14.49 -7.37 -3.73
N PRO A 126 15.65 -6.70 -3.64
CA PRO A 126 16.95 -7.38 -3.58
C PRO A 126 17.10 -8.28 -2.33
N ILE A 127 16.56 -7.84 -1.19
CA ILE A 127 16.65 -8.63 0.05
C ILE A 127 15.85 -9.92 -0.08
N ILE A 128 14.63 -9.87 -0.61
CA ILE A 128 13.81 -11.06 -0.82
C ILE A 128 14.42 -11.96 -1.90
N TRP A 129 14.96 -11.38 -2.96
CA TRP A 129 15.64 -12.15 -4.01
C TRP A 129 16.86 -12.90 -3.49
N LEU A 130 17.64 -12.29 -2.58
CA LEU A 130 18.85 -12.89 -2.02
C LEU A 130 18.57 -13.89 -0.90
N PHE A 131 17.58 -13.63 -0.06
CA PHE A 131 17.34 -14.36 1.18
C PHE A 131 15.99 -15.11 1.22
N GLY A 132 15.16 -14.97 0.18
CA GLY A 132 13.84 -15.59 0.11
C GLY A 132 12.95 -15.15 1.28
N GLN A 133 12.27 -16.12 1.92
CA GLN A 133 11.35 -15.84 3.04
C GLN A 133 12.02 -15.12 4.23
N TRP A 134 13.27 -15.47 4.55
CA TRP A 134 14.04 -14.80 5.60
C TRP A 134 14.29 -13.32 5.31
N GLY A 135 14.40 -12.98 4.01
CA GLY A 135 14.60 -11.60 3.60
C GLY A 135 13.37 -10.72 3.85
N LEU A 136 12.16 -11.28 3.77
CA LEU A 136 10.95 -10.53 4.08
C LEU A 136 10.89 -10.15 5.56
N GLU A 137 11.16 -11.10 6.46
CA GLU A 137 11.19 -10.85 7.90
C GLU A 137 12.22 -9.79 8.28
N LEU A 138 13.42 -9.87 7.69
CA LEU A 138 14.48 -8.87 7.89
C LEU A 138 14.13 -7.48 7.34
N SER A 139 13.38 -7.40 6.25
CA SER A 139 13.01 -6.12 5.64
C SER A 139 11.87 -5.39 6.36
N LEU A 140 11.14 -6.09 7.23
CA LEU A 140 10.05 -5.53 8.02
C LEU A 140 10.51 -4.99 9.40
N ILE A 141 11.72 -5.32 9.82
CA ILE A 141 12.36 -4.80 11.03
C ILE A 141 13.05 -3.48 10.74
#